data_83c63daa175228f419bf10442e1dabfc
#
_entry.id   83c63daa175228f419bf10442e1dabfc
#
_cell.length_a   1.000
_cell.length_b   1.000
_cell.length_c   1.000
_cell.angle_alpha   90.00
_cell.angle_beta   90.00
_cell.angle_gamma   90.00
#
_symmetry.space_group_name_H-M   'P 1'
#
loop_
_entity.id
_entity.type
_entity.pdbx_description
1 polymer ?
#
loop_
_entity_poly.entity_id
_entity_poly.type
_entity_poly.pdbx_seq_one_letter_code
_entity_poly.pdbx_strand_id
1 'polypeptide(L)'
;TDLVEATPDTGAYVSYSSALKRLAIKLSKICNDLRLMASGPRCGLNEINLPAKAPGSSIMPGKVNPVIPEVPNQVCFKVIGNDATVSFAAEAGQLELNVMEPIITESLFESLTWMKNAIETLTSECILGITVNKERCYEMVKNSIGIVTALNPIIGYKKSTKVAKEAHAT
;
A
#
# COMPACT_ATOMS: atom_id res chain seq x y z
N THR A 1 39.51 1.74 11.03
CA THR A 1 38.23 1.32 11.67
C THR A 1 38.33 1.62 13.14
N ASP A 2 37.39 2.38 13.69
CA ASP A 2 37.26 2.58 15.13
C ASP A 2 36.62 1.33 15.72
N LEU A 3 37.35 0.60 16.54
CA LEU A 3 36.86 -0.66 17.13
C LEU A 3 35.93 -0.43 18.31
N VAL A 4 35.99 0.73 18.95
CA VAL A 4 35.07 1.12 20.02
C VAL A 4 33.69 1.36 19.44
N GLU A 5 33.60 2.16 18.35
CA GLU A 5 32.37 2.40 17.60
C GLU A 5 31.77 1.11 17.04
N ALA A 6 32.59 0.25 16.45
CA ALA A 6 32.11 -0.95 15.76
C ALA A 6 31.54 -2.03 16.71
N THR A 7 31.85 -1.98 18.00
CA THR A 7 31.41 -3.00 18.95
C THR A 7 29.91 -2.91 19.28
N PRO A 8 29.31 -1.72 19.55
CA PRO A 8 27.90 -1.58 19.84
C PRO A 8 27.05 -1.28 18.60
N ASP A 9 27.66 -1.13 17.41
CA ASP A 9 26.95 -0.67 16.21
C ASP A 9 25.91 -1.67 15.72
N THR A 10 24.66 -1.25 15.74
CA THR A 10 23.50 -1.97 15.20
C THR A 10 22.93 -1.32 13.94
N GLY A 11 23.67 -0.41 13.30
CA GLY A 11 23.23 0.36 12.13
C GLY A 11 22.81 -0.48 10.94
N ALA A 12 23.40 -1.67 10.76
CA ALA A 12 22.99 -2.61 9.71
C ALA A 12 21.55 -3.10 9.92
N TYR A 13 21.16 -3.40 11.16
CA TYR A 13 19.79 -3.81 11.50
C TYR A 13 18.80 -2.66 11.31
N VAL A 14 19.16 -1.44 11.66
CA VAL A 14 18.33 -0.24 11.42
C VAL A 14 18.12 -0.03 9.93
N SER A 15 19.17 -0.14 9.13
CA SER A 15 19.08 -0.01 7.67
C SER A 15 18.16 -1.08 7.05
N TYR A 16 18.29 -2.32 7.51
CA TYR A 16 17.45 -3.42 7.06
C TYR A 16 15.97 -3.24 7.47
N SER A 17 15.73 -2.87 8.73
CA SER A 17 14.40 -2.54 9.23
C SER A 17 13.74 -1.42 8.42
N SER A 18 14.48 -0.36 8.12
CA SER A 18 14.00 0.75 7.30
C SER A 18 13.66 0.34 5.86
N ALA A 19 14.36 -0.65 5.30
CA ALA A 19 14.00 -1.23 4.00
C ALA A 19 12.67 -1.99 4.06
N LEU A 20 12.44 -2.77 5.13
CA LEU A 20 11.16 -3.45 5.38
C LEU A 20 10.01 -2.45 5.57
N LYS A 21 10.23 -1.39 6.36
CA LYS A 21 9.26 -0.30 6.52
C LYS A 21 8.90 0.34 5.18
N ARG A 22 9.88 0.63 4.34
CA ARG A 22 9.64 1.20 3.01
C ARG A 22 8.80 0.27 2.12
N LEU A 23 9.05 -1.04 2.18
CA LEU A 23 8.23 -2.04 1.50
C LEU A 23 6.81 -2.04 2.05
N ALA A 24 6.64 -2.06 3.38
CA ALA A 24 5.34 -2.03 4.04
C ALA A 24 4.50 -0.80 3.63
N ILE A 25 5.10 0.39 3.60
CA ILE A 25 4.42 1.62 3.17
C ILE A 25 3.90 1.48 1.72
N LYS A 26 4.72 0.96 0.80
CA LYS A 26 4.31 0.77 -0.59
C LYS A 26 3.22 -0.29 -0.73
N LEU A 27 3.36 -1.41 -0.05
CA LEU A 27 2.36 -2.49 -0.08
C LEU A 27 1.02 -2.04 0.49
N SER A 28 1.04 -1.33 1.63
CA SER A 28 -0.17 -0.77 2.22
C SER A 28 -0.88 0.20 1.26
N LYS A 29 -0.12 1.06 0.57
CA LYS A 29 -0.66 1.97 -0.43
C LYS A 29 -1.33 1.20 -1.59
N ILE A 30 -0.70 0.17 -2.11
CA ILE A 30 -1.28 -0.68 -3.16
C ILE A 30 -2.59 -1.32 -2.69
N CYS A 31 -2.62 -1.87 -1.48
CA CYS A 31 -3.83 -2.46 -0.91
C CYS A 31 -4.96 -1.44 -0.75
N ASN A 32 -4.65 -0.20 -0.35
CA ASN A 32 -5.64 0.88 -0.28
C ASN A 32 -6.21 1.22 -1.66
N ASP A 33 -5.39 1.27 -2.70
CA ASP A 33 -5.84 1.52 -4.07
C ASP A 33 -6.74 0.39 -4.58
N LEU A 34 -6.37 -0.86 -4.36
CA LEU A 34 -7.19 -2.01 -4.75
C LEU A 34 -8.58 -1.94 -4.10
N ARG A 35 -8.65 -1.60 -2.81
CA ARG A 35 -9.90 -1.42 -2.08
C ARG A 35 -10.73 -0.27 -2.64
N LEU A 36 -10.09 0.84 -2.97
CA LEU A 36 -10.76 2.02 -3.53
C LEU A 36 -11.30 1.74 -4.92
N MET A 37 -10.47 1.19 -5.82
CA MET A 37 -10.89 0.84 -7.19
C MET A 37 -12.00 -0.20 -7.24
N ALA A 38 -12.05 -1.11 -6.26
CA ALA A 38 -13.11 -2.13 -6.13
C ALA A 38 -14.35 -1.63 -5.39
N SER A 39 -14.39 -0.38 -4.94
CA SER A 39 -15.52 0.16 -4.19
C SER A 39 -16.80 0.21 -5.01
N GLY A 40 -17.92 -0.11 -4.41
CA GLY A 40 -19.21 -0.13 -5.08
C GLY A 40 -20.06 -1.32 -4.65
N PRO A 41 -20.84 -1.92 -5.59
CA PRO A 41 -20.80 -1.79 -7.06
C PRO A 41 -21.49 -0.56 -7.67
N ARG A 42 -22.43 0.06 -6.96
CA ARG A 42 -23.23 1.17 -7.54
C ARG A 42 -22.78 2.56 -7.10
N CYS A 43 -22.34 2.68 -5.85
CA CYS A 43 -22.01 3.95 -5.19
C CYS A 43 -20.50 4.17 -5.02
N GLY A 44 -19.67 3.47 -5.79
CA GLY A 44 -18.20 3.56 -5.75
C GLY A 44 -17.58 3.64 -7.12
N LEU A 45 -16.27 3.47 -7.20
CA LEU A 45 -15.54 3.51 -8.48
C LEU A 45 -15.89 2.31 -9.34
N ASN A 46 -15.89 1.12 -8.77
CA ASN A 46 -16.24 -0.13 -9.46
C ASN A 46 -15.44 -0.36 -10.76
N GLU A 47 -14.15 -0.04 -10.73
CA GLU A 47 -13.25 -0.20 -11.88
C GLU A 47 -12.77 -1.64 -12.01
N ILE A 48 -12.59 -2.31 -10.87
CA ILE A 48 -12.13 -3.71 -10.78
C ILE A 48 -13.02 -4.51 -9.83
N ASN A 49 -12.99 -5.83 -9.97
CA ASN A 49 -13.61 -6.76 -9.03
C ASN A 49 -12.51 -7.56 -8.34
N LEU A 50 -12.59 -7.63 -7.01
CA LEU A 50 -11.75 -8.51 -6.19
C LEU A 50 -12.48 -9.82 -5.92
N PRO A 51 -11.78 -10.95 -5.77
CA PRO A 51 -12.39 -12.22 -5.39
C PRO A 51 -13.16 -12.12 -4.07
N ALA A 52 -14.41 -12.58 -4.06
CA ALA A 52 -15.22 -12.67 -2.86
C ALA A 52 -14.72 -13.81 -1.96
N LYS A 53 -14.23 -13.48 -0.76
CA LYS A 53 -13.65 -14.47 0.18
C LYS A 53 -14.45 -14.64 1.46
N ALA A 54 -15.20 -13.63 1.87
CA ALA A 54 -16.01 -13.68 3.08
C ALA A 54 -17.26 -12.81 2.96
N PRO A 55 -18.37 -13.19 3.61
CA PRO A 55 -19.52 -12.31 3.78
C PRO A 55 -19.10 -11.01 4.46
N GLY A 56 -19.56 -9.87 3.95
CA GLY A 56 -19.16 -8.55 4.47
C GLY A 56 -19.96 -8.06 5.65
N SER A 57 -21.08 -8.73 5.98
CA SER A 57 -21.99 -8.32 7.05
C SER A 57 -23.02 -9.39 7.37
N SER A 58 -23.37 -9.54 8.64
CA SER A 58 -24.52 -10.35 9.09
C SER A 58 -25.87 -9.64 8.91
N ILE A 59 -25.85 -8.31 8.69
CA ILE A 59 -27.06 -7.47 8.62
C ILE A 59 -27.42 -7.12 7.18
N MET A 60 -26.42 -7.03 6.29
CA MET A 60 -26.63 -6.64 4.88
C MET A 60 -26.42 -7.85 3.97
N PRO A 61 -27.49 -8.52 3.51
CA PRO A 61 -27.39 -9.65 2.60
C PRO A 61 -26.65 -9.29 1.32
N GLY A 62 -25.73 -10.14 0.89
CA GLY A 62 -24.96 -9.96 -0.34
C GLY A 62 -23.80 -8.96 -0.25
N LYS A 63 -23.55 -8.32 0.90
CA LYS A 63 -22.38 -7.50 1.08
C LYS A 63 -21.11 -8.35 1.11
N VAL A 64 -20.10 -7.93 0.34
CA VAL A 64 -18.75 -8.54 0.35
C VAL A 64 -17.75 -7.43 0.66
N ASN A 65 -16.90 -7.64 1.67
CA ASN A 65 -15.81 -6.73 1.99
C ASN A 65 -14.50 -7.18 1.33
N PRO A 66 -13.60 -6.26 0.95
CA PRO A 66 -12.30 -6.57 0.39
C PRO A 66 -11.31 -7.00 1.50
N VAL A 67 -11.64 -8.08 2.24
CA VAL A 67 -10.91 -8.51 3.44
C VAL A 67 -9.46 -8.90 3.16
N ILE A 68 -9.17 -9.46 1.97
CA ILE A 68 -7.81 -9.90 1.65
C ILE A 68 -6.83 -8.72 1.58
N PRO A 69 -7.09 -7.61 0.88
CA PRO A 69 -6.21 -6.42 0.95
C PRO A 69 -6.13 -5.78 2.34
N GLU A 70 -7.12 -5.99 3.22
CA GLU A 70 -7.09 -5.45 4.59
C GLU A 70 -6.06 -6.17 5.47
N VAL A 71 -5.79 -7.44 5.22
CA VAL A 71 -4.77 -8.21 5.96
C VAL A 71 -3.37 -7.62 5.80
N PRO A 72 -2.84 -7.43 4.57
CA PRO A 72 -1.54 -6.77 4.40
C PRO A 72 -1.49 -5.34 4.97
N ASN A 73 -2.58 -4.57 4.93
CA ASN A 73 -2.60 -3.26 5.58
C ASN A 73 -2.24 -3.36 7.07
N GLN A 74 -2.89 -4.27 7.80
CA GLN A 74 -2.65 -4.46 9.24
C GLN A 74 -1.24 -4.98 9.51
N VAL A 75 -0.75 -5.93 8.71
CA VAL A 75 0.63 -6.41 8.78
C VAL A 75 1.63 -5.28 8.54
N CYS A 76 1.38 -4.42 7.55
CA CYS A 76 2.23 -3.27 7.26
C CYS A 76 2.29 -2.28 8.44
N PHE A 77 1.16 -2.05 9.13
CA PHE A 77 1.14 -1.20 10.32
C PHE A 77 2.01 -1.79 11.43
N LYS A 78 1.95 -3.11 11.64
CA LYS A 78 2.79 -3.80 12.64
C LYS A 78 4.27 -3.70 12.27
N VAL A 79 4.65 -3.90 11.01
CA VAL A 79 6.04 -3.77 10.53
C VAL A 79 6.58 -2.35 10.71
N ILE A 80 5.76 -1.33 10.48
CA ILE A 80 6.14 0.07 10.75
C ILE A 80 6.38 0.29 12.25
N GLY A 81 5.54 -0.29 13.10
CA GLY A 81 5.74 -0.26 14.56
C GLY A 81 7.01 -0.97 15.00
N ASN A 82 7.32 -2.12 14.41
CA ASN A 82 8.56 -2.86 14.69
C ASN A 82 9.82 -2.07 14.27
N ASP A 83 9.77 -1.31 13.18
CA ASP A 83 10.88 -0.41 12.79
C ASP A 83 11.15 0.67 13.84
N ALA A 84 10.11 1.22 14.45
CA ALA A 84 10.29 2.14 15.58
C ALA A 84 10.94 1.44 16.78
N THR A 85 10.52 0.20 17.08
CA THR A 85 11.13 -0.62 18.15
C THR A 85 12.62 -0.87 17.88
N VAL A 86 12.98 -1.25 16.64
CA VAL A 86 14.37 -1.45 16.24
C VAL A 86 15.17 -0.16 16.39
N SER A 87 14.60 0.98 16.00
CA SER A 87 15.27 2.29 16.13
C SER A 87 15.57 2.66 17.58
N PHE A 88 14.60 2.49 18.50
CA PHE A 88 14.80 2.73 19.93
C PHE A 88 15.79 1.74 20.56
N ALA A 89 15.72 0.47 20.17
CA ALA A 89 16.62 -0.54 20.68
C ALA A 89 18.08 -0.29 20.21
N ALA A 90 18.27 0.17 18.99
CA ALA A 90 19.57 0.54 18.46
C ALA A 90 20.17 1.74 19.22
N GLU A 91 19.33 2.76 19.52
CA GLU A 91 19.78 3.95 20.28
C GLU A 91 20.12 3.64 21.73
N ALA A 92 19.51 2.62 22.33
CA ALA A 92 19.65 2.29 23.74
C ALA A 92 20.97 1.61 24.13
N GLY A 93 21.91 1.41 23.22
CA GLY A 93 23.24 0.91 23.52
C GLY A 93 23.99 1.84 24.47
N GLN A 94 24.88 1.27 25.30
CA GLN A 94 25.71 2.03 26.25
C GLN A 94 27.18 1.68 26.06
N LEU A 95 27.98 2.70 25.78
CA LEU A 95 29.43 2.55 25.52
C LEU A 95 29.68 1.46 24.46
N GLU A 96 30.43 0.43 24.77
CA GLU A 96 30.82 -0.62 23.83
C GLU A 96 29.86 -1.82 23.78
N LEU A 97 28.60 -1.64 24.23
CA LEU A 97 27.63 -2.76 24.24
C LEU A 97 26.20 -2.30 23.94
N ASN A 98 25.53 -3.02 23.07
CA ASN A 98 24.07 -2.93 22.93
C ASN A 98 23.40 -4.21 23.45
N VAL A 99 22.73 -4.15 24.58
CA VAL A 99 22.03 -5.28 25.21
C VAL A 99 20.62 -5.49 24.68
N MET A 100 20.14 -4.66 23.74
CA MET A 100 18.78 -4.71 23.19
C MET A 100 18.68 -5.54 21.90
N GLU A 101 19.72 -6.25 21.51
CA GLU A 101 19.73 -7.13 20.32
C GLU A 101 18.60 -8.18 20.29
N PRO A 102 18.17 -8.78 21.43
CA PRO A 102 17.07 -9.73 21.41
C PRO A 102 15.77 -9.15 20.85
N ILE A 103 15.39 -7.90 21.22
CA ILE A 103 14.16 -7.27 20.68
C ILE A 103 14.35 -6.78 19.25
N ILE A 104 15.57 -6.41 18.83
CA ILE A 104 15.89 -6.12 17.44
C ILE A 104 15.64 -7.37 16.59
N THR A 105 16.19 -8.51 17.01
CA THR A 105 16.06 -9.80 16.33
C THR A 105 14.60 -10.22 16.22
N GLU A 106 13.87 -10.21 17.32
CA GLU A 106 12.44 -10.56 17.35
C GLU A 106 11.62 -9.68 16.39
N SER A 107 11.81 -8.36 16.45
CA SER A 107 11.09 -7.41 15.61
C SER A 107 11.34 -7.62 14.12
N LEU A 108 12.59 -7.97 13.74
CA LEU A 108 12.95 -8.24 12.35
C LEU A 108 12.36 -9.56 11.86
N PHE A 109 12.49 -10.65 12.63
CA PHE A 109 11.96 -11.96 12.22
C PHE A 109 10.44 -11.98 12.19
N GLU A 110 9.76 -11.34 13.15
CA GLU A 110 8.32 -11.16 13.12
C GLU A 110 7.90 -10.42 11.85
N SER A 111 8.55 -9.29 11.56
CA SER A 111 8.26 -8.49 10.37
C SER A 111 8.43 -9.28 9.07
N LEU A 112 9.51 -10.05 8.95
CA LEU A 112 9.77 -10.88 7.76
C LEU A 112 8.72 -11.96 7.59
N THR A 113 8.40 -12.68 8.67
CA THR A 113 7.44 -13.78 8.65
C THR A 113 6.05 -13.29 8.27
N TRP A 114 5.60 -12.20 8.88
CA TRP A 114 4.29 -11.65 8.61
C TRP A 114 4.18 -11.03 7.23
N MET A 115 5.20 -10.32 6.76
CA MET A 115 5.24 -9.76 5.40
C MET A 115 5.21 -10.86 4.34
N LYS A 116 6.01 -11.93 4.52
CA LYS A 116 6.00 -13.06 3.60
C LYS A 116 4.59 -13.64 3.47
N ASN A 117 3.98 -14.00 4.59
CA ASN A 117 2.64 -14.62 4.61
C ASN A 117 1.57 -13.67 4.03
N ALA A 118 1.65 -12.37 4.34
CA ALA A 118 0.72 -11.39 3.82
C ALA A 118 0.83 -11.21 2.30
N ILE A 119 2.04 -11.22 1.75
CA ILE A 119 2.29 -11.12 0.30
C ILE A 119 1.80 -12.38 -0.42
N GLU A 120 2.08 -13.56 0.13
CA GLU A 120 1.59 -14.84 -0.43
C GLU A 120 0.06 -14.87 -0.45
N THR A 121 -0.59 -14.52 0.66
CA THR A 121 -2.05 -14.44 0.76
C THR A 121 -2.63 -13.42 -0.20
N LEU A 122 -2.07 -12.21 -0.26
CA LEU A 122 -2.53 -11.18 -1.19
C LEU A 122 -2.43 -11.65 -2.64
N THR A 123 -1.35 -12.32 -2.99
CA THR A 123 -1.12 -12.79 -4.35
C THR A 123 -2.12 -13.88 -4.73
N SER A 124 -2.21 -14.97 -3.93
CA SER A 124 -3.04 -16.14 -4.24
C SER A 124 -4.53 -15.85 -4.13
N GLU A 125 -4.94 -15.12 -3.10
CA GLU A 125 -6.34 -14.95 -2.75
C GLU A 125 -6.98 -13.66 -3.29
N CYS A 126 -6.17 -12.73 -3.82
CA CYS A 126 -6.67 -11.48 -4.38
C CYS A 126 -6.13 -11.22 -5.78
N ILE A 127 -4.82 -11.01 -5.95
CA ILE A 127 -4.25 -10.47 -7.20
C ILE A 127 -4.56 -11.37 -8.39
N LEU A 128 -4.37 -12.69 -8.27
CA LEU A 128 -4.58 -13.64 -9.36
C LEU A 128 -6.05 -13.75 -9.81
N GLY A 129 -7.00 -13.26 -9.01
CA GLY A 129 -8.43 -13.31 -9.33
C GLY A 129 -9.04 -11.96 -9.66
N ILE A 130 -8.26 -10.90 -9.82
CA ILE A 130 -8.77 -9.58 -10.19
C ILE A 130 -9.32 -9.60 -11.62
N THR A 131 -10.53 -9.03 -11.79
CA THR A 131 -11.12 -8.75 -13.10
C THR A 131 -11.40 -7.27 -13.28
N VAL A 132 -11.49 -6.80 -14.51
CA VAL A 132 -11.65 -5.37 -14.86
C VAL A 132 -13.05 -5.14 -15.41
N ASN A 133 -13.71 -4.09 -14.93
CA ASN A 133 -15.00 -3.60 -15.47
C ASN A 133 -14.73 -2.61 -16.62
N LYS A 134 -14.45 -3.14 -17.81
CA LYS A 134 -13.97 -2.37 -18.99
C LYS A 134 -14.91 -1.25 -19.38
N GLU A 135 -16.20 -1.52 -19.44
CA GLU A 135 -17.23 -0.55 -19.81
C GLU A 135 -17.27 0.61 -18.82
N ARG A 136 -17.20 0.30 -17.53
CA ARG A 136 -17.15 1.31 -16.47
C ARG A 136 -15.92 2.19 -16.59
N CYS A 137 -14.75 1.60 -16.76
CA CYS A 137 -13.50 2.34 -16.97
C CYS A 137 -13.56 3.23 -18.22
N TYR A 138 -14.10 2.70 -19.31
CA TYR A 138 -14.26 3.44 -20.57
C TYR A 138 -15.17 4.65 -20.39
N GLU A 139 -16.34 4.48 -19.77
CA GLU A 139 -17.27 5.58 -19.48
C GLU A 139 -16.65 6.66 -18.60
N MET A 140 -15.92 6.27 -17.56
CA MET A 140 -15.23 7.22 -16.68
C MET A 140 -14.19 8.04 -17.44
N VAL A 141 -13.41 7.41 -18.31
CA VAL A 141 -12.44 8.12 -19.16
C VAL A 141 -13.16 9.02 -20.16
N LYS A 142 -14.19 8.51 -20.85
CA LYS A 142 -14.96 9.28 -21.83
C LYS A 142 -15.59 10.54 -21.23
N ASN A 143 -16.07 10.45 -20.00
CA ASN A 143 -16.69 11.56 -19.28
C ASN A 143 -15.68 12.41 -18.50
N SER A 144 -14.39 12.07 -18.57
CA SER A 144 -13.33 12.83 -17.89
C SER A 144 -12.90 14.02 -18.74
N ILE A 145 -12.87 15.20 -18.13
CA ILE A 145 -12.30 16.40 -18.75
C ILE A 145 -10.81 16.25 -19.06
N GLY A 146 -10.15 15.27 -18.43
CA GLY A 146 -8.73 14.95 -18.63
C GLY A 146 -8.37 14.55 -20.07
N ILE A 147 -9.35 14.06 -20.85
CA ILE A 147 -9.12 13.71 -22.26
C ILE A 147 -8.70 14.91 -23.13
N VAL A 148 -9.01 16.13 -22.69
CA VAL A 148 -8.60 17.37 -23.37
C VAL A 148 -7.04 17.51 -23.41
N THR A 149 -6.35 16.81 -22.53
CA THR A 149 -4.87 16.79 -22.50
C THR A 149 -4.28 16.28 -23.82
N ALA A 150 -4.99 15.40 -24.54
CA ALA A 150 -4.58 14.90 -25.85
C ALA A 150 -4.52 16.02 -26.91
N LEU A 151 -5.22 17.13 -26.71
CA LEU A 151 -5.19 18.29 -27.60
C LEU A 151 -4.00 19.21 -27.37
N ASN A 152 -3.33 19.11 -26.21
CA ASN A 152 -2.21 20.01 -25.88
C ASN A 152 -1.10 20.09 -26.95
N PRO A 153 -0.64 18.97 -27.54
CA PRO A 153 0.37 19.02 -28.59
C PRO A 153 -0.11 19.73 -29.87
N ILE A 154 -1.42 19.77 -30.11
CA ILE A 154 -2.02 20.29 -31.36
C ILE A 154 -2.37 21.77 -31.23
N ILE A 155 -3.09 22.14 -30.17
CA ILE A 155 -3.66 23.49 -30.00
C ILE A 155 -3.00 24.29 -28.89
N GLY A 156 -2.13 23.67 -28.09
CA GLY A 156 -1.42 24.28 -26.98
C GLY A 156 -2.27 24.40 -25.71
N TYR A 157 -1.58 24.49 -24.54
CA TYR A 157 -2.18 24.47 -23.21
C TYR A 157 -3.31 25.49 -22.99
N LYS A 158 -3.08 26.78 -23.41
CA LYS A 158 -4.07 27.85 -23.20
C LYS A 158 -5.39 27.60 -23.92
N LYS A 159 -5.36 27.06 -25.15
CA LYS A 159 -6.57 26.74 -25.91
C LYS A 159 -7.23 25.49 -25.36
N SER A 160 -6.47 24.46 -25.00
CA SER A 160 -6.98 23.26 -24.34
C SER A 160 -7.70 23.61 -23.03
N THR A 161 -7.16 24.53 -22.24
CA THR A 161 -7.82 25.01 -21.01
C THR A 161 -9.19 25.67 -21.29
N LYS A 162 -9.34 26.44 -22.40
CA LYS A 162 -10.64 27.02 -22.78
C LYS A 162 -11.65 25.94 -23.14
N VAL A 163 -11.23 24.97 -23.97
CA VAL A 163 -12.06 23.81 -24.34
C VAL A 163 -12.49 23.02 -23.10
N ALA A 164 -11.55 22.74 -22.17
CA ALA A 164 -11.86 22.07 -20.93
C ALA A 164 -12.94 22.78 -20.09
N LYS A 165 -12.82 24.11 -19.95
CA LYS A 165 -13.79 24.92 -19.20
C LYS A 165 -15.18 24.92 -19.84
N GLU A 166 -15.25 25.00 -21.16
CA GLU A 166 -16.48 24.98 -21.91
C GLU A 166 -17.17 23.62 -21.80
N ALA A 167 -16.44 22.54 -22.02
CA ALA A 167 -16.93 21.16 -21.85
C ALA A 167 -17.37 20.81 -20.41
N HIS A 168 -16.86 21.51 -19.41
CA HIS A 168 -17.28 21.31 -18.01
C HIS A 168 -18.56 22.07 -17.66
N ALA A 169 -18.86 23.12 -18.40
CA ALA A 169 -20.05 23.98 -18.19
C ALA A 169 -21.30 23.47 -18.90
N THR A 170 -21.13 22.55 -19.84
CA THR A 170 -22.24 21.90 -20.62
C THR A 170 -22.49 20.49 -20.13
#